data_17b85cc71c42e5db0dd41856e1e52d9c
#
_entry.id   17b85cc71c42e5db0dd41856e1e52d9c
#
_cell.length_a   1.000
_cell.length_b   1.000
_cell.length_c   1.000
_cell.angle_alpha   90.00
_cell.angle_beta   90.00
_cell.angle_gamma   90.00
#
_symmetry.space_group_name_H-M   'P 1'
#
loop_
_entity.id
_entity.type
_entity.pdbx_description
1 polymer ?
#
loop_
_entity_poly.entity_id
_entity_poly.type
_entity_poly.pdbx_seq_one_letter_code
_entity_poly.pdbx_strand_id
1 'polypeptide(L)'
;MAAFTPTFCPRPACHGIHGLRFHRKGEFWRKCDNRLVQRFRCLRCRGTFSIQTFRVDYGLHKPLCTLDILRGFVAKTTQRHMARTLGIDRKTIARRLVLLGRHCEDFHRLRLALLPRGFDRTGFAFDELETFEQNRIHQPVTVPLLVHDSSYFVVDFEVGRLPSRNKKKARASGRADRPSESKLACQAVLGRFAKALRARDSVSIATDRKPGYLRWIMNACPRVASHGQTSSRRRRDMSNPLAPVNLTFAMLRDGLSRLVRRNWAYSKKRQKLRLHLWIWAAWRNYVRQVTNKDRWRSPGMLHGLERRRLLLAELVRWRVFADGRCVQEPSGWIAALTKCA
;
A
#
# COMPACT_ATOMS: atom_id res chain seq x y z
N MET A 1 8.65 0.23 -29.82
CA MET A 1 7.70 -0.18 -28.76
C MET A 1 6.44 -0.71 -29.42
N ALA A 2 5.92 -1.86 -28.99
CA ALA A 2 4.66 -2.37 -29.51
C ALA A 2 3.53 -1.37 -29.27
N ALA A 3 2.67 -1.16 -30.28
CA ALA A 3 1.53 -0.25 -30.17
C ALA A 3 0.56 -0.75 -29.10
N PHE A 4 0.10 0.11 -28.22
CA PHE A 4 -0.87 -0.24 -27.19
C PHE A 4 -2.17 -0.69 -27.85
N THR A 5 -2.66 -1.87 -27.45
CA THR A 5 -3.97 -2.39 -27.85
C THR A 5 -4.83 -2.57 -26.58
N PRO A 6 -6.02 -1.96 -26.51
CA PRO A 6 -6.90 -2.13 -25.35
C PRO A 6 -7.36 -3.58 -25.24
N THR A 7 -7.31 -4.14 -24.03
CA THR A 7 -7.86 -5.46 -23.72
C THR A 7 -9.26 -5.39 -23.09
N PHE A 8 -9.66 -4.23 -22.57
CA PHE A 8 -10.96 -3.99 -22.00
C PHE A 8 -11.41 -2.53 -22.16
N CYS A 9 -12.70 -2.27 -22.04
CA CYS A 9 -13.26 -0.93 -22.03
C CYS A 9 -13.20 -0.33 -20.62
N PRO A 10 -12.68 0.90 -20.42
CA PRO A 10 -12.58 1.52 -19.10
C PRO A 10 -13.91 2.07 -18.56
N ARG A 11 -15.01 1.99 -19.32
CA ARG A 11 -16.30 2.52 -18.91
C ARG A 11 -17.10 1.54 -18.05
N PRO A 12 -17.84 2.03 -17.02
CA PRO A 12 -18.64 1.18 -16.14
C PRO A 12 -19.66 0.29 -16.88
N ALA A 13 -20.28 0.82 -17.95
CA ALA A 13 -21.25 0.07 -18.76
C ALA A 13 -20.67 -1.20 -19.45
N CYS A 14 -19.36 -1.36 -19.44
CA CYS A 14 -18.65 -2.54 -19.98
C CYS A 14 -17.92 -3.35 -18.92
N HIS A 15 -18.24 -3.17 -17.63
CA HIS A 15 -17.64 -3.95 -16.56
C HIS A 15 -18.03 -5.43 -16.70
N GLY A 16 -17.09 -6.32 -16.42
CA GLY A 16 -17.30 -7.78 -16.48
C GLY A 16 -17.50 -8.38 -17.88
N ILE A 17 -17.39 -7.57 -18.94
CA ILE A 17 -17.61 -8.05 -20.31
C ILE A 17 -16.26 -8.34 -20.97
N HIS A 18 -16.10 -9.57 -21.43
CA HIS A 18 -14.92 -10.07 -22.14
C HIS A 18 -15.12 -10.02 -23.67
N GLY A 19 -14.05 -10.17 -24.43
CA GLY A 19 -14.09 -10.25 -25.90
C GLY A 19 -14.51 -8.96 -26.61
N LEU A 20 -14.40 -7.80 -25.93
CA LEU A 20 -14.77 -6.51 -26.50
C LEU A 20 -13.87 -6.15 -27.68
N ARG A 21 -14.46 -5.62 -28.75
CA ARG A 21 -13.73 -5.09 -29.91
C ARG A 21 -13.62 -3.57 -29.83
N PHE A 22 -12.47 -3.07 -30.33
CA PHE A 22 -12.14 -1.65 -30.29
C PHE A 22 -11.71 -1.19 -31.68
N HIS A 23 -12.22 -0.04 -32.09
CA HIS A 23 -11.85 0.63 -33.34
C HIS A 23 -10.88 1.79 -33.02
N ARG A 24 -9.81 1.96 -33.80
CA ARG A 24 -8.95 3.15 -33.73
C ARG A 24 -9.71 4.36 -34.25
N LYS A 25 -9.80 5.43 -33.44
CA LYS A 25 -10.57 6.64 -33.76
C LYS A 25 -9.68 7.87 -33.78
N GLY A 26 -8.74 7.91 -34.68
CA GLY A 26 -7.79 9.02 -34.83
C GLY A 26 -6.91 9.25 -33.61
N GLU A 27 -6.17 10.33 -33.62
CA GLU A 27 -5.21 10.72 -32.61
C GLU A 27 -5.49 12.13 -32.12
N PHE A 28 -4.88 12.53 -31.01
CA PHE A 28 -4.91 13.91 -30.54
C PHE A 28 -3.58 14.29 -29.90
N TRP A 29 -3.24 15.56 -30.05
CA TRP A 29 -2.05 16.12 -29.43
C TRP A 29 -2.27 16.40 -27.96
N ARG A 30 -1.46 15.79 -27.10
CA ARG A 30 -1.52 16.00 -25.66
C ARG A 30 -0.53 17.06 -25.22
N LYS A 31 -1.04 18.26 -24.89
CA LYS A 31 -0.21 19.44 -24.55
C LYS A 31 0.69 19.28 -23.33
N CYS A 32 0.26 18.53 -22.28
CA CYS A 32 0.98 18.44 -21.01
C CYS A 32 2.29 17.64 -21.06
N ASP A 33 2.51 16.81 -22.08
CA ASP A 33 3.71 16.01 -22.30
C ASP A 33 4.11 15.96 -23.78
N ASN A 34 3.53 16.84 -24.58
CA ASN A 34 3.89 17.15 -25.97
C ASN A 34 3.97 15.90 -26.87
N ARG A 35 2.92 15.09 -26.93
CA ARG A 35 2.88 13.87 -27.74
C ARG A 35 1.52 13.57 -28.37
N LEU A 36 1.54 12.84 -29.47
CA LEU A 36 0.36 12.25 -30.08
C LEU A 36 -0.13 11.06 -29.26
N VAL A 37 -1.44 10.96 -29.07
CA VAL A 37 -2.10 9.90 -28.30
C VAL A 37 -3.23 9.30 -29.13
N GLN A 38 -3.13 8.00 -29.39
CA GLN A 38 -4.17 7.23 -30.08
C GLN A 38 -5.46 7.15 -29.27
N ARG A 39 -6.59 7.44 -29.89
CA ARG A 39 -7.95 7.21 -29.37
C ARG A 39 -8.49 5.89 -29.87
N PHE A 40 -9.35 5.30 -29.04
CA PHE A 40 -10.08 4.08 -29.34
C PHE A 40 -11.57 4.29 -29.09
N ARG A 41 -12.41 3.60 -29.84
CA ARG A 41 -13.85 3.53 -29.63
C ARG A 41 -14.24 2.09 -29.29
N CYS A 42 -14.97 1.88 -28.19
CA CYS A 42 -15.55 0.60 -27.88
C CYS A 42 -16.76 0.36 -28.81
N LEU A 43 -16.78 -0.78 -29.51
CA LEU A 43 -17.88 -1.07 -30.44
C LEU A 43 -19.21 -1.37 -29.71
N ARG A 44 -19.16 -1.82 -28.45
CA ARG A 44 -20.33 -2.08 -27.62
C ARG A 44 -20.99 -0.80 -27.09
N CYS A 45 -20.29 -0.05 -26.24
CA CYS A 45 -20.86 1.16 -25.62
C CYS A 45 -20.64 2.44 -26.44
N ARG A 46 -19.97 2.34 -27.58
CA ARG A 46 -19.56 3.44 -28.48
C ARG A 46 -18.76 4.56 -27.81
N GLY A 47 -18.37 4.35 -26.55
CA GLY A 47 -17.56 5.29 -25.79
C GLY A 47 -16.12 5.39 -26.33
N THR A 48 -15.59 6.61 -26.36
CA THR A 48 -14.22 6.89 -26.78
C THR A 48 -13.30 6.99 -25.57
N PHE A 49 -12.09 6.48 -25.67
CA PHE A 49 -11.04 6.53 -24.66
C PHE A 49 -9.66 6.45 -25.31
N SER A 50 -8.59 6.60 -24.54
CA SER A 50 -7.22 6.51 -25.04
C SER A 50 -6.36 5.70 -24.04
N ILE A 51 -5.11 5.42 -24.40
CA ILE A 51 -4.13 4.82 -23.48
C ILE A 51 -4.03 5.60 -22.15
N GLN A 52 -4.21 6.93 -22.22
CA GLN A 52 -4.14 7.77 -21.02
C GLN A 52 -5.22 7.44 -19.98
N THR A 53 -6.39 6.99 -20.43
CA THR A 53 -7.50 6.59 -19.53
C THR A 53 -7.10 5.45 -18.57
N PHE A 54 -6.11 4.64 -18.95
CA PHE A 54 -5.61 3.52 -18.16
C PHE A 54 -4.45 3.89 -17.23
N ARG A 55 -3.91 5.10 -17.33
CA ARG A 55 -2.76 5.53 -16.53
C ARG A 55 -3.20 6.11 -15.19
N VAL A 56 -2.32 5.99 -14.20
CA VAL A 56 -2.53 6.60 -12.87
C VAL A 56 -2.58 8.12 -12.96
N ASP A 57 -1.82 8.70 -13.90
CA ASP A 57 -1.73 10.14 -14.13
C ASP A 57 -2.81 10.70 -15.07
N TYR A 58 -3.85 9.91 -15.39
CA TYR A 58 -4.96 10.36 -16.22
C TYR A 58 -5.67 11.58 -15.62
N GLY A 59 -5.90 12.59 -16.47
CA GLY A 59 -6.55 13.83 -16.06
C GLY A 59 -5.68 14.79 -15.25
N LEU A 60 -4.37 14.53 -15.11
CA LEU A 60 -3.47 15.40 -14.39
C LEU A 60 -2.86 16.47 -15.31
N HIS A 61 -2.86 17.74 -14.86
CA HIS A 61 -2.23 18.84 -15.60
C HIS A 61 -0.70 18.78 -15.63
N LYS A 62 -0.07 18.24 -14.55
CA LYS A 62 1.39 18.10 -14.42
C LYS A 62 1.75 16.61 -14.19
N PRO A 63 1.63 15.74 -15.20
CA PRO A 63 1.87 14.30 -15.03
C PRO A 63 3.36 13.99 -14.81
N LEU A 64 4.27 14.74 -15.40
CA LEU A 64 5.72 14.50 -15.37
C LEU A 64 6.31 14.52 -13.96
N CYS A 65 5.82 15.39 -13.07
CA CYS A 65 6.31 15.47 -11.69
C CYS A 65 5.83 14.30 -10.78
N THR A 66 4.95 13.41 -11.26
CA THR A 66 4.34 12.37 -10.42
C THR A 66 5.37 11.36 -9.90
N LEU A 67 6.34 10.99 -10.74
CA LEU A 67 7.39 10.05 -10.35
C LEU A 67 8.35 10.66 -9.31
N ASP A 68 8.72 11.93 -9.46
CA ASP A 68 9.62 12.61 -8.51
C ASP A 68 8.93 12.84 -7.16
N ILE A 69 7.64 13.14 -7.19
CA ILE A 69 6.83 13.20 -5.96
C ILE A 69 6.80 11.82 -5.28
N LEU A 70 6.63 10.73 -6.04
CA LEU A 70 6.67 9.37 -5.50
C LEU A 70 8.03 9.04 -4.88
N ARG A 71 9.14 9.37 -5.57
CA ARG A 71 10.50 9.26 -5.04
C ARG A 71 10.65 9.99 -3.71
N GLY A 72 10.18 11.23 -3.65
CA GLY A 72 10.22 12.01 -2.42
C GLY A 72 9.42 11.40 -1.27
N PHE A 73 8.27 10.77 -1.54
CA PHE A 73 7.47 10.11 -0.51
C PHE A 73 8.17 8.89 0.12
N VAL A 74 8.97 8.16 -0.62
CA VAL A 74 9.70 6.98 -0.10
C VAL A 74 11.14 7.29 0.35
N ALA A 75 11.59 8.53 0.15
CA ALA A 75 12.93 9.02 0.49
C ALA A 75 12.92 10.07 1.62
N LYS A 76 11.99 9.96 2.58
CA LYS A 76 11.91 10.84 3.77
C LYS A 76 11.70 12.34 3.48
N THR A 77 11.41 12.71 2.22
CA THR A 77 11.26 14.11 1.84
C THR A 77 9.92 14.67 2.30
N THR A 78 9.93 15.86 2.89
CA THR A 78 8.70 16.52 3.33
C THR A 78 7.94 17.14 2.15
N GLN A 79 6.61 17.26 2.27
CA GLN A 79 5.80 17.90 1.21
C GLN A 79 6.23 19.35 0.90
N ARG A 80 6.70 20.08 1.91
CA ARG A 80 7.20 21.47 1.72
C ARG A 80 8.52 21.48 0.96
N HIS A 81 9.40 20.52 1.26
CA HIS A 81 10.69 20.41 0.56
C HIS A 81 10.45 20.00 -0.90
N MET A 82 9.65 18.96 -1.16
CA MET A 82 9.29 18.58 -2.53
C MET A 82 8.68 19.73 -3.34
N ALA A 83 7.79 20.52 -2.72
CA ALA A 83 7.17 21.66 -3.40
C ALA A 83 8.21 22.68 -3.86
N ARG A 84 9.18 23.01 -2.99
CA ARG A 84 10.29 23.92 -3.32
C ARG A 84 11.21 23.35 -4.39
N THR A 85 11.64 22.11 -4.22
CA THR A 85 12.59 21.45 -5.13
C THR A 85 12.02 21.26 -6.53
N LEU A 86 10.72 20.95 -6.65
CA LEU A 86 10.06 20.70 -7.94
C LEU A 86 9.40 21.95 -8.53
N GLY A 87 9.46 23.10 -7.88
CA GLY A 87 8.83 24.33 -8.35
C GLY A 87 7.30 24.23 -8.51
N ILE A 88 6.61 23.46 -7.63
CA ILE A 88 5.17 23.22 -7.71
C ILE A 88 4.47 23.52 -6.38
N ASP A 89 3.18 23.84 -6.47
CA ASP A 89 2.39 24.14 -5.28
C ASP A 89 2.27 22.92 -4.34
N ARG A 90 2.35 23.17 -3.04
CA ARG A 90 2.20 22.14 -2.00
C ARG A 90 0.86 21.42 -2.05
N LYS A 91 -0.23 22.09 -2.50
CA LYS A 91 -1.54 21.47 -2.66
C LYS A 91 -1.49 20.40 -3.74
N THR A 92 -0.67 20.58 -4.78
CA THR A 92 -0.42 19.55 -5.81
C THR A 92 0.24 18.33 -5.20
N ILE A 93 1.28 18.49 -4.37
CA ILE A 93 1.91 17.37 -3.64
C ILE A 93 0.89 16.65 -2.75
N ALA A 94 0.06 17.41 -2.02
CA ALA A 94 -0.95 16.84 -1.14
C ALA A 94 -2.05 16.06 -1.90
N ARG A 95 -2.44 16.52 -3.09
CA ARG A 95 -3.35 15.79 -3.98
C ARG A 95 -2.71 14.51 -4.54
N ARG A 96 -1.43 14.57 -4.90
CA ARG A 96 -0.67 13.39 -5.34
C ARG A 96 -0.54 12.34 -4.22
N LEU A 97 -0.35 12.74 -2.97
CA LEU A 97 -0.36 11.81 -1.84
C LEU A 97 -1.67 11.00 -1.80
N VAL A 98 -2.80 11.66 -2.03
CA VAL A 98 -4.11 10.96 -2.01
C VAL A 98 -4.24 10.01 -3.19
N LEU A 99 -3.91 10.47 -4.39
CA LEU A 99 -3.98 9.67 -5.61
C LEU A 99 -3.07 8.44 -5.52
N LEU A 100 -1.79 8.66 -5.22
CA LEU A 100 -0.79 7.60 -5.15
C LEU A 100 -1.05 6.63 -3.99
N GLY A 101 -1.49 7.14 -2.83
CA GLY A 101 -1.80 6.30 -1.69
C GLY A 101 -2.97 5.35 -1.93
N ARG A 102 -4.04 5.84 -2.55
CA ARG A 102 -5.18 5.01 -2.96
C ARG A 102 -4.76 4.00 -4.02
N HIS A 103 -4.06 4.47 -5.05
CA HIS A 103 -3.57 3.58 -6.10
C HIS A 103 -2.68 2.46 -5.55
N CYS A 104 -1.73 2.76 -4.66
CA CYS A 104 -0.85 1.76 -4.06
C CYS A 104 -1.61 0.77 -3.18
N GLU A 105 -2.66 1.21 -2.48
CA GLU A 105 -3.56 0.31 -1.75
C GLU A 105 -4.29 -0.63 -2.71
N ASP A 106 -4.94 -0.11 -3.75
CA ASP A 106 -5.68 -0.91 -4.74
C ASP A 106 -4.74 -1.88 -5.47
N PHE A 107 -3.55 -1.41 -5.85
CA PHE A 107 -2.52 -2.24 -6.46
C PHE A 107 -2.10 -3.39 -5.55
N HIS A 108 -1.79 -3.11 -4.28
CA HIS A 108 -1.40 -4.14 -3.33
C HIS A 108 -2.52 -5.16 -3.08
N ARG A 109 -3.76 -4.70 -2.90
CA ARG A 109 -4.92 -5.58 -2.68
C ARG A 109 -5.18 -6.48 -3.88
N LEU A 110 -5.08 -5.96 -5.10
CA LEU A 110 -5.19 -6.76 -6.32
C LEU A 110 -4.11 -7.85 -6.35
N ARG A 111 -2.86 -7.49 -6.05
CA ARG A 111 -1.74 -8.46 -6.01
C ARG A 111 -1.97 -9.54 -4.96
N LEU A 112 -2.40 -9.14 -3.76
CA LEU A 112 -2.66 -10.08 -2.67
C LEU A 112 -3.81 -11.05 -3.01
N ALA A 113 -4.86 -10.58 -3.68
CA ALA A 113 -5.95 -11.43 -4.16
C ALA A 113 -5.51 -12.46 -5.21
N LEU A 114 -4.44 -12.16 -5.95
CA LEU A 114 -3.87 -13.02 -6.99
C LEU A 114 -2.68 -13.85 -6.48
N LEU A 115 -2.47 -13.97 -5.17
CA LEU A 115 -1.34 -14.68 -4.58
C LEU A 115 -1.27 -16.14 -5.06
N PRO A 116 -0.24 -16.56 -5.84
CA PRO A 116 -0.29 -17.85 -6.58
C PRO A 116 -0.20 -19.08 -5.66
N ARG A 117 0.59 -18.97 -4.58
CA ARG A 117 0.88 -20.09 -3.65
C ARG A 117 0.14 -20.03 -2.32
N GLY A 118 -0.60 -18.94 -2.05
CA GLY A 118 -1.17 -18.71 -0.73
C GLY A 118 -0.10 -18.41 0.32
N PHE A 119 -0.45 -18.59 1.59
CA PHE A 119 0.42 -18.41 2.75
C PHE A 119 0.54 -19.71 3.59
N ASP A 120 0.38 -20.86 2.97
CA ASP A 120 0.41 -22.11 3.74
C ASP A 120 1.76 -22.33 4.45
N ARG A 121 1.68 -22.78 5.71
CA ARG A 121 2.83 -23.07 6.59
C ARG A 121 3.83 -21.94 6.71
N THR A 122 3.35 -20.69 6.70
CA THR A 122 4.20 -19.52 6.82
C THR A 122 4.00 -18.80 8.16
N GLY A 123 5.03 -18.07 8.58
CA GLY A 123 5.04 -17.29 9.81
C GLY A 123 4.85 -15.80 9.53
N PHE A 124 4.23 -15.12 10.51
CA PHE A 124 4.02 -13.68 10.49
C PHE A 124 4.40 -13.06 11.82
N ALA A 125 4.88 -11.82 11.78
CA ALA A 125 5.04 -10.98 12.95
C ALA A 125 4.00 -9.87 12.92
N PHE A 126 3.30 -9.67 14.04
CA PHE A 126 2.27 -8.66 14.19
C PHE A 126 2.54 -7.81 15.42
N ASP A 127 2.58 -6.48 15.26
CA ASP A 127 2.79 -5.53 16.33
C ASP A 127 2.24 -4.15 15.95
N GLU A 128 2.15 -3.24 16.91
CA GLU A 128 1.61 -1.89 16.76
C GLU A 128 2.70 -0.82 16.82
N LEU A 129 2.89 -0.07 15.72
CA LEU A 129 3.72 1.12 15.71
C LEU A 129 2.95 2.31 16.31
N GLU A 130 3.38 2.82 17.44
CA GLU A 130 2.83 4.06 17.99
C GLU A 130 3.47 5.30 17.36
N THR A 131 2.61 6.22 16.95
CA THR A 131 2.96 7.56 16.44
C THR A 131 1.90 8.57 16.89
N PHE A 132 1.72 9.70 16.17
CA PHE A 132 0.75 10.72 16.57
C PHE A 132 0.24 11.56 15.40
N GLU A 133 -0.94 12.15 15.59
CA GLU A 133 -1.46 13.27 14.81
C GLU A 133 -1.24 14.56 15.59
N GLN A 134 -0.88 15.66 14.94
CA GLN A 134 -0.74 16.99 15.49
C GLN A 134 0.03 17.10 16.82
N ASN A 135 -0.37 16.35 17.84
CA ASN A 135 0.22 16.40 19.17
C ASN A 135 0.49 15.00 19.73
N ARG A 136 1.71 14.77 20.19
CA ARG A 136 2.16 13.48 20.71
C ARG A 136 1.46 13.05 22.00
N ILE A 137 1.08 13.99 22.83
CA ILE A 137 0.46 13.71 24.13
C ILE A 137 -1.05 13.53 23.95
N HIS A 138 -1.68 14.43 23.22
CA HIS A 138 -3.14 14.48 23.12
C HIS A 138 -3.72 13.64 22.00
N GLN A 139 -2.94 13.38 20.95
CA GLN A 139 -3.44 12.69 19.75
C GLN A 139 -2.51 11.55 19.29
N PRO A 140 -2.16 10.60 20.19
CA PRO A 140 -1.43 9.43 19.77
C PRO A 140 -2.30 8.55 18.86
N VAL A 141 -1.64 7.84 17.95
CA VAL A 141 -2.25 6.86 17.05
C VAL A 141 -1.42 5.59 17.02
N THR A 142 -2.07 4.48 16.77
CA THR A 142 -1.45 3.19 16.57
C THR A 142 -1.53 2.76 15.11
N VAL A 143 -0.55 2.00 14.67
CA VAL A 143 -0.50 1.37 13.36
C VAL A 143 -0.21 -0.12 13.57
N PRO A 144 -1.24 -0.96 13.80
CA PRO A 144 -1.06 -2.40 13.73
C PRO A 144 -0.61 -2.80 12.34
N LEU A 145 0.44 -3.60 12.27
CA LEU A 145 1.12 -4.02 11.05
C LEU A 145 1.38 -5.51 11.07
N LEU A 146 1.00 -6.21 10.00
CA LEU A 146 1.28 -7.62 9.77
C LEU A 146 2.36 -7.77 8.70
N VAL A 147 3.44 -8.45 9.05
CA VAL A 147 4.61 -8.67 8.18
C VAL A 147 4.92 -10.15 8.12
N HIS A 148 5.18 -10.67 6.93
CA HIS A 148 5.68 -12.04 6.74
C HIS A 148 7.11 -12.15 7.28
N ASP A 149 7.39 -13.19 8.02
CA ASP A 149 8.61 -13.33 8.84
C ASP A 149 9.92 -13.36 8.03
N SER A 150 9.97 -14.15 6.99
CA SER A 150 11.21 -14.39 6.21
C SER A 150 11.37 -13.46 5.02
N SER A 151 10.28 -13.02 4.39
CA SER A 151 10.33 -12.13 3.22
C SER A 151 10.25 -10.64 3.57
N TYR A 152 9.84 -10.30 4.80
CA TYR A 152 9.51 -8.94 5.21
C TYR A 152 8.42 -8.29 4.34
N PHE A 153 7.57 -9.10 3.72
CA PHE A 153 6.44 -8.62 2.95
C PHE A 153 5.40 -8.02 3.89
N VAL A 154 5.07 -6.76 3.67
CA VAL A 154 4.01 -6.08 4.42
C VAL A 154 2.67 -6.55 3.88
N VAL A 155 1.96 -7.34 4.66
CA VAL A 155 0.67 -7.93 4.26
C VAL A 155 -0.45 -6.92 4.37
N ASP A 156 -0.59 -6.28 5.53
CA ASP A 156 -1.62 -5.27 5.76
C ASP A 156 -1.30 -4.43 7.01
N PHE A 157 -1.97 -3.30 7.12
CA PHE A 157 -1.93 -2.42 8.28
C PHE A 157 -3.17 -1.54 8.34
N GLU A 158 -3.40 -0.92 9.50
CA GLU A 158 -4.44 0.08 9.69
C GLU A 158 -3.94 1.22 10.57
N VAL A 159 -4.68 2.31 10.68
CA VAL A 159 -4.34 3.45 11.54
C VAL A 159 -5.50 3.74 12.47
N GLY A 160 -5.31 3.47 13.76
CA GLY A 160 -6.30 3.69 14.81
C GLY A 160 -5.92 4.83 15.76
N ARG A 161 -6.91 5.46 16.37
CA ARG A 161 -6.71 6.42 17.46
C ARG A 161 -6.30 5.71 18.73
N LEU A 162 -5.50 6.41 19.54
CA LEU A 162 -5.26 6.05 20.95
C LEU A 162 -5.76 7.17 21.86
N PRO A 163 -6.11 6.85 23.11
CA PRO A 163 -6.49 7.83 24.09
C PRO A 163 -5.34 8.81 24.39
N SER A 164 -5.68 10.00 24.84
CA SER A 164 -4.66 10.95 25.29
C SER A 164 -3.79 10.35 26.38
N ARG A 165 -2.48 10.53 26.27
CA ARG A 165 -1.51 10.10 27.32
C ARG A 165 -1.63 10.92 28.60
N ASN A 166 -2.21 12.12 28.54
CA ASN A 166 -2.49 12.96 29.68
C ASN A 166 -3.96 13.41 29.65
N LYS A 167 -4.83 12.61 30.26
CA LYS A 167 -6.28 12.85 30.31
C LYS A 167 -6.63 14.16 31.02
N LYS A 168 -5.93 14.49 32.12
CA LYS A 168 -6.18 15.75 32.88
C LYS A 168 -5.94 16.96 31.99
N LYS A 169 -4.79 17.04 31.32
CA LYS A 169 -4.45 18.11 30.39
C LYS A 169 -5.38 18.17 29.16
N ALA A 170 -5.83 17.02 28.65
CA ALA A 170 -6.76 16.96 27.54
C ALA A 170 -8.11 17.61 27.95
N ARG A 171 -8.67 17.21 29.09
CA ARG A 171 -9.91 17.78 29.64
C ARG A 171 -9.80 19.28 29.92
N ALA A 172 -8.72 19.71 30.56
CA ALA A 172 -8.48 21.14 30.84
C ALA A 172 -8.36 22.00 29.56
N SER A 173 -7.97 21.42 28.42
CA SER A 173 -7.90 22.11 27.14
C SER A 173 -9.19 21.99 26.30
N GLY A 174 -10.32 21.57 26.89
CA GLY A 174 -11.61 21.41 26.22
C GLY A 174 -11.64 20.32 25.15
N ARG A 175 -10.67 19.42 25.13
CA ARG A 175 -10.61 18.32 24.14
C ARG A 175 -11.40 17.12 24.66
N ALA A 176 -12.32 16.66 23.81
CA ALA A 176 -13.11 15.47 24.11
C ALA A 176 -12.21 14.24 24.35
N ASP A 177 -12.65 13.34 25.21
CA ASP A 177 -11.98 12.05 25.40
C ASP A 177 -11.96 11.28 24.08
N ARG A 178 -10.82 10.67 23.78
CA ARG A 178 -10.62 9.91 22.55
C ARG A 178 -10.61 8.42 22.89
N PRO A 179 -11.67 7.67 22.54
CA PRO A 179 -11.68 6.23 22.78
C PRO A 179 -10.56 5.54 21.96
N SER A 180 -10.03 4.44 22.50
CA SER A 180 -9.05 3.62 21.81
C SER A 180 -9.68 2.90 20.61
N GLU A 181 -9.09 3.03 19.45
CA GLU A 181 -9.43 2.25 18.25
C GLU A 181 -8.42 1.10 18.01
N SER A 182 -7.46 0.86 18.93
CA SER A 182 -6.45 -0.19 18.77
C SER A 182 -7.06 -1.55 18.47
N LYS A 183 -8.05 -1.98 19.25
CA LYS A 183 -8.77 -3.25 19.02
C LYS A 183 -9.39 -3.30 17.62
N LEU A 184 -10.12 -2.26 17.22
CA LEU A 184 -10.80 -2.20 15.93
C LEU A 184 -9.79 -2.22 14.77
N ALA A 185 -8.69 -1.48 14.90
CA ALA A 185 -7.63 -1.44 13.90
C ALA A 185 -6.92 -2.81 13.78
N CYS A 186 -6.60 -3.47 14.88
CA CYS A 186 -6.03 -4.81 14.89
C CYS A 186 -6.98 -5.84 14.25
N GLN A 187 -8.24 -5.83 14.63
CA GLN A 187 -9.25 -6.73 14.08
C GLN A 187 -9.50 -6.49 12.60
N ALA A 188 -9.42 -5.22 12.13
CA ALA A 188 -9.52 -4.89 10.71
C ALA A 188 -8.37 -5.50 9.89
N VAL A 189 -7.12 -5.42 10.38
CA VAL A 189 -5.96 -6.04 9.73
C VAL A 189 -6.10 -7.55 9.70
N LEU A 190 -6.37 -8.17 10.85
CA LEU A 190 -6.50 -9.63 10.97
C LEU A 190 -7.67 -10.18 10.15
N GLY A 191 -8.82 -9.49 10.13
CA GLY A 191 -9.98 -9.89 9.33
C GLY A 191 -9.75 -9.79 7.82
N ARG A 192 -9.01 -8.78 7.35
CA ARG A 192 -8.60 -8.70 5.94
C ARG A 192 -7.56 -9.76 5.59
N PHE A 193 -6.64 -10.05 6.49
CA PHE A 193 -5.70 -11.16 6.33
C PHE A 193 -6.41 -12.50 6.25
N ALA A 194 -7.37 -12.78 7.14
CA ALA A 194 -8.16 -14.00 7.11
C ALA A 194 -8.89 -14.22 5.77
N LYS A 195 -9.38 -13.13 5.15
CA LYS A 195 -10.00 -13.18 3.81
C LYS A 195 -9.00 -13.47 2.69
N ALA A 196 -7.72 -13.13 2.89
CA ALA A 196 -6.66 -13.41 1.93
C ALA A 196 -6.11 -14.84 2.04
N LEU A 197 -6.37 -15.54 3.14
CA LEU A 197 -5.98 -16.93 3.35
C LEU A 197 -6.89 -17.87 2.57
N ARG A 198 -6.31 -18.90 1.97
CA ARG A 198 -7.03 -20.00 1.34
C ARG A 198 -7.55 -20.99 2.39
N ALA A 199 -8.49 -21.85 1.98
CA ALA A 199 -9.06 -22.84 2.88
C ALA A 199 -8.00 -23.79 3.50
N ARG A 200 -6.94 -24.10 2.75
CA ARG A 200 -5.83 -25.00 3.15
C ARG A 200 -4.70 -24.29 3.92
N ASP A 201 -4.68 -22.95 3.92
CA ASP A 201 -3.57 -22.22 4.53
C ASP A 201 -3.62 -22.36 6.05
N SER A 202 -2.49 -22.78 6.63
CA SER A 202 -2.24 -22.89 8.06
C SER A 202 -1.05 -21.99 8.40
N VAL A 203 -1.26 -20.97 9.23
CA VAL A 203 -0.26 -19.92 9.47
C VAL A 203 0.07 -19.79 10.96
N SER A 204 1.26 -19.29 11.27
CA SER A 204 1.67 -18.90 12.60
C SER A 204 1.80 -17.38 12.73
N ILE A 205 1.42 -16.83 13.88
CA ILE A 205 1.57 -15.39 14.14
C ILE A 205 2.35 -15.19 15.43
N ALA A 206 3.46 -14.45 15.38
CA ALA A 206 4.19 -13.99 16.55
C ALA A 206 3.77 -12.56 16.92
N THR A 207 3.51 -12.32 18.23
CA THR A 207 3.17 -11.00 18.77
C THR A 207 3.97 -10.70 20.04
N ASP A 208 3.87 -9.48 20.54
CA ASP A 208 4.23 -9.21 21.93
C ASP A 208 3.15 -9.76 22.88
N ARG A 209 3.38 -9.58 24.20
CA ARG A 209 2.45 -10.04 25.27
C ARG A 209 1.34 -9.04 25.56
N LYS A 210 0.88 -8.25 24.58
CA LYS A 210 -0.22 -7.31 24.77
C LYS A 210 -1.51 -8.06 25.13
N PRO A 211 -2.17 -7.71 26.23
CA PRO A 211 -3.46 -8.31 26.60
C PRO A 211 -4.49 -8.15 25.48
N GLY A 212 -5.17 -9.23 25.14
CA GLY A 212 -6.22 -9.24 24.11
C GLY A 212 -5.78 -9.73 22.73
N TYR A 213 -4.48 -9.73 22.38
CA TYR A 213 -4.03 -10.20 21.07
C TYR A 213 -4.46 -11.63 20.77
N LEU A 214 -4.27 -12.55 21.71
CA LEU A 214 -4.71 -13.95 21.55
C LEU A 214 -6.19 -14.00 21.14
N ARG A 215 -7.08 -13.38 21.92
CA ARG A 215 -8.51 -13.37 21.63
C ARG A 215 -8.85 -12.67 20.32
N TRP A 216 -8.17 -11.58 19.98
CA TRP A 216 -8.43 -10.85 18.74
C TRP A 216 -8.00 -11.65 17.51
N ILE A 217 -6.86 -12.36 17.59
CA ILE A 217 -6.35 -13.23 16.52
C ILE A 217 -7.29 -14.40 16.32
N MET A 218 -7.63 -15.13 17.38
CA MET A 218 -8.53 -16.28 17.30
C MET A 218 -9.91 -15.93 16.75
N ASN A 219 -10.47 -14.79 17.15
CA ASN A 219 -11.78 -14.35 16.66
C ASN A 219 -11.75 -13.86 15.21
N ALA A 220 -10.68 -13.20 14.79
CA ALA A 220 -10.59 -12.58 13.45
C ALA A 220 -9.99 -13.52 12.40
N CYS A 221 -9.15 -14.46 12.79
CA CYS A 221 -8.42 -15.34 11.88
C CYS A 221 -8.36 -16.80 12.41
N PRO A 222 -9.44 -17.57 12.27
CA PRO A 222 -9.53 -18.94 12.83
C PRO A 222 -8.54 -19.95 12.19
N ARG A 223 -7.85 -19.57 11.08
CA ARG A 223 -6.81 -20.38 10.43
C ARG A 223 -5.40 -20.20 10.99
N VAL A 224 -5.26 -19.45 12.07
CA VAL A 224 -3.99 -19.37 12.79
C VAL A 224 -3.78 -20.66 13.58
N ALA A 225 -2.83 -21.48 13.11
CA ALA A 225 -2.51 -22.78 13.75
C ALA A 225 -1.72 -22.59 15.05
N SER A 226 -0.90 -21.55 15.14
CA SER A 226 -0.14 -21.24 16.35
C SER A 226 0.02 -19.72 16.55
N HIS A 227 -0.06 -19.31 17.82
CA HIS A 227 0.18 -17.94 18.24
C HIS A 227 1.32 -17.90 19.25
N GLY A 228 2.47 -17.37 18.82
CA GLY A 228 3.65 -17.19 19.67
C GLY A 228 3.64 -15.83 20.35
N GLN A 229 3.84 -15.80 21.67
CA GLN A 229 3.96 -14.56 22.45
C GLN A 229 5.40 -14.32 22.89
N THR A 230 5.96 -13.18 22.54
CA THR A 230 7.32 -12.79 22.87
C THR A 230 7.33 -11.59 23.82
N SER A 231 8.13 -11.67 24.89
CA SER A 231 8.27 -10.52 25.80
C SER A 231 8.86 -9.31 25.07
N SER A 232 8.27 -8.14 25.28
CA SER A 232 8.77 -6.86 24.73
C SER A 232 10.16 -6.49 25.28
N ARG A 233 10.58 -7.11 26.40
CA ARG A 233 11.92 -6.96 26.99
C ARG A 233 12.99 -7.85 26.35
N ARG A 234 12.60 -8.86 25.54
CA ARG A 234 13.55 -9.71 24.82
C ARG A 234 14.43 -8.85 23.91
N ARG A 235 15.72 -9.20 23.84
CA ARG A 235 16.68 -8.52 22.96
C ARG A 235 16.15 -8.46 21.53
N ARG A 236 16.34 -7.30 20.89
CA ARG A 236 15.88 -7.04 19.51
C ARG A 236 16.95 -7.41 18.48
N ASP A 237 17.33 -8.67 18.46
CA ASP A 237 18.22 -9.27 17.46
C ASP A 237 17.43 -10.12 16.46
N MET A 238 18.13 -10.77 15.54
CA MET A 238 17.53 -11.58 14.49
C MET A 238 16.91 -12.89 15.02
N SER A 239 17.24 -13.31 16.26
CA SER A 239 16.61 -14.46 16.92
C SER A 239 15.25 -14.14 17.53
N ASN A 240 14.88 -12.88 17.58
CA ASN A 240 13.59 -12.44 18.11
C ASN A 240 12.49 -12.69 17.08
N PRO A 241 11.42 -13.43 17.38
CA PRO A 241 10.30 -13.66 16.46
C PRO A 241 9.63 -12.38 15.94
N LEU A 242 9.79 -11.25 16.66
CA LEU A 242 9.30 -9.93 16.24
C LEU A 242 10.34 -9.13 15.44
N ALA A 243 11.53 -9.69 15.12
CA ALA A 243 12.55 -8.99 14.33
C ALA A 243 12.00 -8.46 13.00
N PRO A 244 11.18 -9.18 12.22
CA PRO A 244 10.64 -8.71 10.96
C PRO A 244 9.81 -7.43 11.10
N VAL A 245 8.89 -7.39 12.04
CA VAL A 245 8.03 -6.21 12.27
C VAL A 245 8.82 -5.06 12.89
N ASN A 246 9.75 -5.34 13.80
CA ASN A 246 10.63 -4.32 14.40
C ASN A 246 11.54 -3.66 13.36
N LEU A 247 12.14 -4.44 12.46
CA LEU A 247 12.93 -3.92 11.34
C LEU A 247 12.06 -3.08 10.41
N THR A 248 10.84 -3.53 10.10
CA THR A 248 9.90 -2.79 9.29
C THR A 248 9.54 -1.44 9.93
N PHE A 249 9.34 -1.40 11.25
CA PHE A 249 9.12 -0.14 11.97
C PHE A 249 10.33 0.80 11.93
N ALA A 250 11.55 0.26 12.01
CA ALA A 250 12.77 1.06 11.86
C ALA A 250 12.86 1.67 10.45
N MET A 251 12.62 0.86 9.42
CA MET A 251 12.59 1.31 8.02
C MET A 251 11.49 2.33 7.74
N LEU A 252 10.31 2.18 8.33
CA LEU A 252 9.22 3.16 8.25
C LEU A 252 9.61 4.50 8.85
N ARG A 253 10.26 4.50 10.01
CA ARG A 253 10.74 5.72 10.66
C ARG A 253 11.89 6.38 9.90
N ASP A 254 12.73 5.59 9.25
CA ASP A 254 13.78 6.11 8.39
C ASP A 254 13.25 6.61 7.05
N GLY A 255 12.36 5.90 6.40
CA GLY A 255 11.87 6.22 5.05
C GLY A 255 10.77 7.29 4.99
N LEU A 256 10.02 7.52 6.07
CA LEU A 256 8.85 8.40 6.06
C LEU A 256 9.04 9.64 6.93
N SER A 257 9.07 10.83 6.31
CA SER A 257 9.20 12.10 7.01
C SER A 257 8.16 12.30 8.12
N ARG A 258 6.97 11.69 8.00
CA ARG A 258 5.88 11.78 9.00
C ARG A 258 6.13 10.98 10.28
N LEU A 259 7.02 9.99 10.24
CA LEU A 259 7.30 9.07 11.34
C LEU A 259 8.60 9.39 12.08
N VAL A 260 9.33 10.40 11.64
CA VAL A 260 10.50 10.91 12.36
C VAL A 260 10.08 11.45 13.72
N ARG A 261 10.74 11.01 14.80
CA ARG A 261 10.29 11.21 16.19
C ARG A 261 10.25 12.68 16.62
N ARG A 262 11.10 13.55 16.07
CA ARG A 262 11.21 14.96 16.45
C ARG A 262 11.35 15.82 15.21
N ASN A 263 10.23 16.09 14.52
CA ASN A 263 10.24 17.02 13.41
C ASN A 263 8.86 17.69 13.21
N TRP A 264 8.86 18.72 12.36
CA TRP A 264 7.68 19.49 11.98
C TRP A 264 6.80 18.78 10.93
N ALA A 265 7.26 17.65 10.37
CA ALA A 265 6.60 16.94 9.28
C ALA A 265 5.57 15.88 9.76
N TYR A 266 5.23 15.90 11.05
CA TYR A 266 4.24 14.99 11.63
C TYR A 266 2.89 15.03 10.91
N SER A 267 2.11 13.99 11.07
CA SER A 267 0.81 13.85 10.43
C SER A 267 -0.22 14.82 11.03
N LYS A 268 -0.89 15.60 10.16
CA LYS A 268 -2.02 16.46 10.57
C LYS A 268 -3.34 15.69 10.62
N LYS A 269 -3.45 14.61 9.82
CA LYS A 269 -4.63 13.75 9.72
C LYS A 269 -4.17 12.30 9.52
N ARG A 270 -4.71 11.35 10.32
CA ARG A 270 -4.35 9.93 10.24
C ARG A 270 -4.65 9.31 8.87
N GLN A 271 -5.72 9.76 8.17
CA GLN A 271 -6.01 9.29 6.82
C GLN A 271 -4.85 9.58 5.84
N LYS A 272 -4.16 10.72 6.02
CA LYS A 272 -2.99 11.04 5.18
C LYS A 272 -1.75 10.24 5.59
N LEU A 273 -1.64 9.83 6.86
CA LEU A 273 -0.63 8.88 7.30
C LEU A 273 -0.89 7.52 6.67
N ARG A 274 -2.11 6.99 6.74
CA ARG A 274 -2.51 5.72 6.15
C ARG A 274 -2.17 5.66 4.65
N LEU A 275 -2.51 6.70 3.90
CA LEU A 275 -2.18 6.79 2.46
C LEU A 275 -0.66 6.82 2.20
N HIS A 276 0.12 7.48 3.05
CA HIS A 276 1.57 7.50 2.91
C HIS A 276 2.19 6.13 3.24
N LEU A 277 1.65 5.43 4.22
CA LEU A 277 2.05 4.05 4.53
C LEU A 277 1.78 3.10 3.36
N TRP A 278 0.65 3.25 2.63
CA TRP A 278 0.37 2.46 1.43
C TRP A 278 1.38 2.70 0.31
N ILE A 279 1.80 3.95 0.08
CA ILE A 279 2.87 4.25 -0.88
C ILE A 279 4.16 3.52 -0.49
N TRP A 280 4.54 3.60 0.78
CA TRP A 280 5.75 2.96 1.27
C TRP A 280 5.65 1.43 1.24
N ALA A 281 4.53 0.85 1.65
CA ALA A 281 4.32 -0.60 1.63
C ALA A 281 4.40 -1.17 0.21
N ALA A 282 3.75 -0.52 -0.76
CA ALA A 282 3.85 -0.93 -2.16
C ALA A 282 5.29 -0.83 -2.69
N TRP A 283 6.00 0.27 -2.40
CA TRP A 283 7.41 0.40 -2.75
C TRP A 283 8.27 -0.67 -2.07
N ARG A 284 8.08 -0.93 -0.76
CA ARG A 284 8.80 -1.96 0.00
C ARG A 284 8.59 -3.34 -0.60
N ASN A 285 7.35 -3.68 -0.93
CA ASN A 285 6.98 -5.01 -1.37
C ASN A 285 7.40 -5.31 -2.82
N TYR A 286 7.36 -4.33 -3.71
CA TYR A 286 7.50 -4.60 -5.16
C TYR A 286 8.73 -3.97 -5.81
N VAL A 287 9.29 -2.91 -5.22
CA VAL A 287 10.40 -2.15 -5.80
C VAL A 287 11.70 -2.35 -5.02
N ARG A 288 11.64 -2.28 -3.68
CA ARG A 288 12.84 -2.41 -2.84
C ARG A 288 13.29 -3.86 -2.74
N GLN A 289 14.59 -4.05 -2.65
CA GLN A 289 15.22 -5.36 -2.35
C GLN A 289 14.81 -5.92 -0.98
N VAL A 290 14.81 -7.24 -0.83
CA VAL A 290 14.48 -7.91 0.44
C VAL A 290 15.47 -7.49 1.53
N THR A 291 16.77 -7.69 1.29
CA THR A 291 17.87 -7.32 2.18
C THR A 291 19.07 -6.84 1.37
N ASN A 292 20.10 -6.33 2.03
CA ASN A 292 21.36 -5.96 1.37
C ASN A 292 22.11 -7.17 0.79
N LYS A 293 21.86 -8.37 1.32
CA LYS A 293 22.42 -9.64 0.81
C LYS A 293 21.61 -10.17 -0.39
N ASP A 294 20.30 -9.89 -0.43
CA ASP A 294 19.39 -10.26 -1.52
C ASP A 294 18.93 -9.03 -2.30
N ARG A 295 19.86 -8.51 -3.13
CA ARG A 295 19.64 -7.27 -3.90
C ARG A 295 18.76 -7.45 -5.13
N TRP A 296 18.60 -8.68 -5.59
CA TRP A 296 17.91 -9.00 -6.85
C TRP A 296 16.41 -9.18 -6.68
N ARG A 297 15.99 -9.66 -5.52
CA ARG A 297 14.58 -9.97 -5.26
C ARG A 297 13.90 -8.90 -4.41
N SER A 298 12.63 -8.66 -4.70
CA SER A 298 11.73 -7.93 -3.81
C SER A 298 10.89 -8.91 -2.97
N PRO A 299 10.31 -8.48 -1.84
CA PRO A 299 9.38 -9.32 -1.09
C PRO A 299 8.26 -9.93 -1.93
N GLY A 300 7.68 -9.15 -2.86
CA GLY A 300 6.64 -9.65 -3.76
C GLY A 300 7.09 -10.77 -4.70
N MET A 301 8.37 -10.77 -5.11
CA MET A 301 8.94 -11.87 -5.92
C MET A 301 9.03 -13.17 -5.12
N LEU A 302 9.35 -13.12 -3.83
CA LEU A 302 9.43 -14.30 -2.97
C LEU A 302 8.05 -15.00 -2.83
N HIS A 303 6.98 -14.25 -3.01
CA HIS A 303 5.60 -14.75 -3.02
C HIS A 303 5.07 -15.08 -4.43
N GLY A 304 5.90 -14.95 -5.48
CA GLY A 304 5.49 -15.20 -6.86
C GLY A 304 4.55 -14.13 -7.44
N LEU A 305 4.44 -12.97 -6.77
CA LEU A 305 3.59 -11.87 -7.23
C LEU A 305 4.20 -11.08 -8.38
N GLU A 306 5.52 -11.13 -8.51
CA GLU A 306 6.27 -10.48 -9.58
C GLU A 306 7.41 -11.40 -10.04
N ARG A 307 7.76 -11.36 -11.33
CA ARG A 307 8.90 -12.12 -11.89
C ARG A 307 10.23 -11.42 -11.68
N ARG A 308 10.22 -10.09 -11.55
CA ARG A 308 11.37 -9.24 -11.25
C ARG A 308 10.96 -8.08 -10.36
N ARG A 309 11.93 -7.40 -9.80
CA ARG A 309 11.66 -6.15 -9.08
C ARG A 309 11.08 -5.12 -10.04
N LEU A 310 10.01 -4.47 -9.64
CA LEU A 310 9.44 -3.37 -10.40
C LEU A 310 10.34 -2.14 -10.33
N LEU A 311 10.38 -1.40 -11.43
CA LEU A 311 10.85 -0.03 -11.38
C LEU A 311 9.79 0.84 -10.69
N LEU A 312 10.24 1.90 -10.02
CA LEU A 312 9.31 2.80 -9.33
C LEU A 312 8.28 3.42 -10.28
N ALA A 313 8.66 3.67 -11.54
CA ALA A 313 7.75 4.16 -12.58
C ALA A 313 6.67 3.14 -12.95
N GLU A 314 6.98 1.84 -12.90
CA GLU A 314 6.04 0.77 -13.23
C GLU A 314 4.97 0.62 -12.15
N LEU A 315 5.35 0.80 -10.88
CA LEU A 315 4.41 0.77 -9.75
C LEU A 315 3.23 1.74 -9.94
N VAL A 316 3.45 2.88 -10.63
CA VAL A 316 2.45 3.93 -10.82
C VAL A 316 2.09 4.16 -12.30
N ARG A 317 2.36 3.18 -13.15
CA ARG A 317 2.08 3.30 -14.60
C ARG A 317 0.60 3.10 -14.90
N TRP A 318 0.03 1.98 -14.49
CA TRP A 318 -1.32 1.55 -14.81
C TRP A 318 -2.24 1.58 -13.60
N ARG A 319 -3.39 2.23 -13.73
CA ARG A 319 -4.39 2.28 -12.65
C ARG A 319 -5.13 0.96 -12.53
N VAL A 320 -5.49 0.61 -11.31
CA VAL A 320 -6.48 -0.41 -11.00
C VAL A 320 -7.87 0.22 -11.06
N PHE A 321 -8.79 -0.41 -11.79
CA PHE A 321 -10.18 0.02 -11.86
C PHE A 321 -10.98 -0.55 -10.69
N ALA A 322 -12.15 0.02 -10.41
CA ALA A 322 -12.99 -0.37 -9.27
C ALA A 322 -13.44 -1.84 -9.30
N ASP A 323 -13.51 -2.44 -10.49
CA ASP A 323 -13.80 -3.86 -10.70
C ASP A 323 -12.56 -4.77 -10.69
N GLY A 324 -11.41 -4.25 -10.24
CA GLY A 324 -10.16 -4.98 -10.16
C GLY A 324 -9.40 -5.12 -11.49
N ARG A 325 -9.95 -4.64 -12.62
CA ARG A 325 -9.22 -4.70 -13.90
C ARG A 325 -8.03 -3.75 -13.91
N CYS A 326 -6.95 -4.20 -14.54
CA CYS A 326 -5.75 -3.43 -14.78
C CYS A 326 -5.19 -3.78 -16.14
N VAL A 327 -4.44 -2.86 -16.78
CA VAL A 327 -3.70 -3.17 -18.01
C VAL A 327 -2.66 -4.22 -17.71
N GLN A 328 -2.69 -5.32 -18.48
CA GLN A 328 -1.69 -6.38 -18.42
C GLN A 328 -0.61 -6.07 -19.46
N GLU A 329 0.63 -6.07 -19.05
CA GLU A 329 1.76 -5.99 -19.98
C GLU A 329 2.12 -7.41 -20.45
N PRO A 330 2.49 -7.60 -21.74
CA PRO A 330 2.81 -8.92 -22.30
C PRO A 330 3.92 -9.66 -21.56
N SER A 331 4.82 -8.93 -20.92
CA SER A 331 5.89 -9.45 -20.05
C SER A 331 5.53 -9.58 -18.57
N GLY A 332 4.31 -9.19 -18.19
CA GLY A 332 3.85 -9.17 -16.81
C GLY A 332 3.34 -10.54 -16.33
N TRP A 333 3.54 -10.83 -15.05
CA TRP A 333 3.09 -12.05 -14.36
C TRP A 333 1.57 -12.30 -14.47
N ILE A 334 0.75 -11.28 -14.76
CA ILE A 334 -0.71 -11.40 -14.88
C ILE A 334 -1.11 -12.28 -16.06
N ALA A 335 -0.30 -12.37 -17.13
CA ALA A 335 -0.56 -13.28 -18.25
C ALA A 335 -0.53 -14.78 -17.85
N ALA A 336 0.13 -15.13 -16.73
CA ALA A 336 0.19 -16.50 -16.23
C ALA A 336 -1.04 -16.89 -15.38
N LEU A 337 -1.80 -15.92 -14.88
CA LEU A 337 -2.93 -16.15 -13.96
C LEU A 337 -4.29 -16.29 -14.66
N THR A 338 -4.42 -15.80 -15.89
CA THR A 338 -5.62 -16.00 -16.71
C THR A 338 -5.80 -17.43 -17.22
N LYS A 339 -4.82 -18.33 -16.99
CA LYS A 339 -4.92 -19.76 -17.32
C LYS A 339 -5.39 -20.64 -16.17
N CYS A 340 -5.66 -20.08 -14.99
CA CYS A 340 -6.07 -20.83 -13.77
C CYS A 340 -7.43 -20.34 -13.19
N ALA A 341 -8.24 -19.66 -13.98
CA ALA A 341 -9.63 -19.33 -13.65
C ALA A 341 -10.60 -20.10 -14.52
#